data_3f6c18aa3be0ee7eb64e549d865af3fc
#
_entry.id   3f6c18aa3be0ee7eb64e549d865af3fc
#
_cell.length_a   1.000
_cell.length_b   1.000
_cell.length_c   1.000
_cell.angle_alpha   90.00
_cell.angle_beta   90.00
_cell.angle_gamma   90.00
#
_symmetry.space_group_name_H-M   'P 1'
#
loop_
_entity.id
_entity.type
_entity.pdbx_description
1 polymer ?
#
loop_
_entity_poly.entity_id
_entity_poly.type
_entity_poly.pdbx_seq_one_letter_code
_entity_poly.pdbx_strand_id
1 'polypeptide(L)'
;MAYGQRLKVTEGFYKTDTFKTSNDDTWTTPRSFFDRYNSTFNFSLDAAALQSSTLVPSNWYGPDHPEQARRDAFRNDWASDSNGGAVWLNPPYGRTIKDWVAKAEAESKKGCTVVLLVPSRTDTSWWHEHCIAYEIEFIRGRLKFGDQRNSAPFPSAVVVMR
;
A
#
# COMPACT_ATOMS: atom_id res chain seq x y z
N MET A 1 -7.16 1.84 31.35
CA MET A 1 -7.39 0.45 30.99
C MET A 1 -6.68 0.14 29.70
N ALA A 2 -5.70 -0.74 29.76
CA ALA A 2 -4.85 -1.10 28.64
C ALA A 2 -5.61 -2.06 27.72
N TYR A 3 -5.88 -1.69 26.47
CA TYR A 3 -6.21 -2.62 25.41
C TYR A 3 -4.97 -2.90 24.57
N GLY A 4 -4.10 -3.72 25.16
CA GLY A 4 -3.05 -4.40 24.42
C GLY A 4 -3.62 -5.63 23.71
N GLN A 5 -4.29 -5.46 22.59
CA GLN A 5 -4.50 -6.60 21.71
C GLN A 5 -3.26 -6.74 20.82
N ARG A 6 -2.40 -7.69 21.20
CA ARG A 6 -1.41 -8.28 20.32
C ARG A 6 -2.12 -8.74 19.05
N LEU A 7 -1.90 -8.06 17.93
CA LEU A 7 -2.23 -8.61 16.62
C LEU A 7 -1.54 -9.96 16.50
N LYS A 8 -2.31 -11.04 16.54
CA LYS A 8 -1.82 -12.36 16.15
C LYS A 8 -1.54 -12.28 14.66
N VAL A 9 -0.28 -12.07 14.31
CA VAL A 9 0.20 -12.28 12.96
C VAL A 9 0.09 -13.79 12.72
N THR A 10 -1.00 -14.19 12.07
CA THR A 10 -1.15 -15.57 11.61
C THR A 10 -0.13 -15.80 10.50
N GLU A 11 0.75 -16.76 10.72
CA GLU A 11 1.65 -17.29 9.69
C GLU A 11 0.84 -17.60 8.43
N GLY A 12 1.20 -16.99 7.30
CA GLY A 12 0.63 -17.36 6.01
C GLY A 12 -0.10 -16.30 5.21
N PHE A 13 0.07 -15.00 5.47
CA PHE A 13 -0.57 -13.94 4.67
C PHE A 13 -0.08 -13.85 3.22
N TYR A 14 1.09 -14.36 2.91
CA TYR A 14 1.56 -14.59 1.55
C TYR A 14 1.56 -16.09 1.24
N LYS A 15 0.42 -16.65 0.92
CA LYS A 15 0.42 -17.72 -0.07
C LYS A 15 0.86 -17.07 -1.37
N THR A 16 1.87 -17.63 -2.01
CA THR A 16 2.36 -17.25 -3.34
C THR A 16 1.24 -17.14 -4.39
N ASP A 17 0.08 -17.66 -4.11
CA ASP A 17 -1.13 -17.62 -4.92
C ASP A 17 -1.88 -16.28 -4.87
N THR A 18 -1.66 -15.42 -3.86
CA THR A 18 -2.41 -14.17 -3.71
C THR A 18 -1.99 -13.12 -4.75
N PHE A 19 -0.77 -13.20 -5.25
CA PHE A 19 -0.29 -12.35 -6.36
C PHE A 19 -0.53 -12.98 -7.75
N LYS A 20 -0.90 -14.28 -7.81
CA LYS A 20 -1.09 -15.02 -9.07
C LYS A 20 -2.55 -15.28 -9.44
N THR A 21 -3.49 -15.04 -8.55
CA THR A 21 -4.89 -15.37 -8.79
C THR A 21 -5.68 -14.14 -9.18
N SER A 22 -6.01 -14.10 -10.42
CA SER A 22 -6.80 -13.13 -11.16
C SER A 22 -6.08 -11.81 -11.48
N ASN A 23 -6.14 -11.41 -12.72
CA ASN A 23 -5.70 -10.11 -13.25
C ASN A 23 -6.41 -8.91 -12.60
N ASP A 24 -7.22 -9.11 -11.56
CA ASP A 24 -8.16 -8.13 -11.06
C ASP A 24 -7.72 -7.45 -9.76
N ASP A 25 -6.75 -8.01 -9.02
CA ASP A 25 -6.35 -7.48 -7.71
C ASP A 25 -5.01 -6.72 -7.71
N THR A 26 -4.20 -6.86 -8.76
CA THR A 26 -2.89 -6.18 -8.88
C THR A 26 -2.97 -5.01 -9.86
N TRP A 27 -3.13 -3.83 -9.34
CA TRP A 27 -3.27 -2.60 -10.11
C TRP A 27 -1.94 -1.83 -10.09
N THR A 28 -1.11 -1.99 -11.12
CA THR A 28 0.19 -1.31 -11.22
C THR A 28 -0.01 0.19 -11.38
N THR A 29 0.52 0.97 -10.47
CA THR A 29 0.45 2.44 -10.51
C THR A 29 1.13 3.01 -11.75
N PRO A 30 0.48 3.90 -12.52
CA PRO A 30 1.14 4.61 -13.60
C PRO A 30 2.31 5.45 -13.08
N ARG A 31 3.45 5.41 -13.76
CA ARG A 31 4.66 6.14 -13.36
C ARG A 31 4.42 7.63 -13.18
N SER A 32 3.71 8.27 -14.10
CA SER A 32 3.40 9.69 -14.04
C SER A 32 2.53 10.06 -12.83
N PHE A 33 1.64 9.16 -12.41
CA PHE A 33 0.83 9.36 -11.21
C PHE A 33 1.69 9.29 -9.95
N PHE A 34 2.56 8.28 -9.85
CA PHE A 34 3.51 8.16 -8.75
C PHE A 34 4.43 9.38 -8.66
N ASP A 35 5.01 9.82 -9.78
CA ASP A 35 5.98 10.93 -9.83
C ASP A 35 5.38 12.24 -9.32
N ARG A 36 4.06 12.47 -9.53
CA ARG A 36 3.34 13.63 -8.98
C ARG A 36 3.43 13.68 -7.45
N TYR A 37 3.25 12.56 -6.77
CA TYR A 37 3.35 12.51 -5.31
C TYR A 37 4.80 12.39 -4.85
N ASN A 38 5.64 11.69 -5.61
CA ASN A 38 7.04 11.55 -5.27
C ASN A 38 7.80 12.88 -5.24
N SER A 39 7.39 13.85 -6.07
CA SER A 39 7.97 15.20 -6.05
C SER A 39 7.72 15.94 -4.72
N THR A 40 6.67 15.58 -3.99
CA THR A 40 6.32 16.18 -2.70
C THR A 40 6.84 15.36 -1.53
N PHE A 41 6.67 14.03 -1.59
CA PHE A 41 6.90 13.15 -0.44
C PHE A 41 8.28 12.50 -0.43
N ASN A 42 8.96 12.41 -1.58
CA ASN A 42 10.28 11.78 -1.71
C ASN A 42 10.28 10.34 -1.17
N PHE A 43 9.54 9.46 -1.86
CA PHE A 43 9.39 8.07 -1.42
C PHE A 43 10.71 7.32 -1.41
N SER A 44 10.97 6.65 -0.30
CA SER A 44 12.17 5.84 -0.06
C SER A 44 11.87 4.35 0.11
N LEU A 45 10.60 3.96 0.16
CA LEU A 45 10.15 2.58 0.28
C LEU A 45 8.85 2.38 -0.51
N ASP A 46 8.79 1.31 -1.31
CA ASP A 46 7.57 0.79 -1.93
C ASP A 46 7.12 -0.46 -1.16
N ALA A 47 6.04 -0.33 -0.38
CA ALA A 47 5.67 -1.35 0.59
C ALA A 47 4.91 -2.55 -0.01
N ALA A 48 4.45 -2.46 -1.26
CA ALA A 48 3.72 -3.55 -1.92
C ALA A 48 4.00 -3.57 -3.43
N ALA A 49 5.03 -4.28 -3.85
CA ALA A 49 5.45 -4.32 -5.24
C ALA A 49 5.85 -5.73 -5.72
N LEU A 50 5.99 -5.87 -7.01
CA LEU A 50 6.76 -6.94 -7.65
C LEU A 50 8.07 -6.36 -8.17
N GLN A 51 9.08 -7.18 -8.37
CA GLN A 51 10.34 -6.77 -8.95
C GLN A 51 10.17 -6.04 -10.29
N SER A 52 9.19 -6.47 -11.08
CA SER A 52 8.87 -5.88 -12.38
C SER A 52 8.08 -4.57 -12.31
N SER A 53 7.47 -4.24 -11.18
CA SER A 53 6.55 -3.10 -11.05
C SER A 53 6.89 -2.11 -9.94
N THR A 54 7.93 -2.37 -9.14
CA THR A 54 8.33 -1.45 -8.08
C THR A 54 8.70 -0.07 -8.61
N LEU A 55 8.21 0.96 -7.92
CA LEU A 55 8.47 2.35 -8.23
C LEU A 55 9.65 2.92 -7.42
N VAL A 56 10.12 2.17 -6.42
CA VAL A 56 11.32 2.45 -5.62
C VAL A 56 12.27 1.24 -5.70
N PRO A 57 13.00 1.05 -6.81
CA PRO A 57 13.78 -0.18 -7.06
C PRO A 57 14.88 -0.45 -6.04
N SER A 58 15.34 0.58 -5.34
CA SER A 58 16.37 0.47 -4.30
C SER A 58 15.85 -0.05 -2.98
N ASN A 59 14.52 0.02 -2.73
CA ASN A 59 13.95 -0.35 -1.44
C ASN A 59 12.45 -0.67 -1.57
N TRP A 60 12.09 -1.94 -1.51
CA TRP A 60 10.72 -2.38 -1.67
C TRP A 60 10.43 -3.70 -0.96
N TYR A 61 9.14 -4.05 -0.79
CA TYR A 61 8.69 -5.34 -0.32
C TYR A 61 7.79 -6.02 -1.35
N GLY A 62 7.98 -7.33 -1.51
CA GLY A 62 7.11 -8.11 -2.37
C GLY A 62 7.51 -9.59 -2.45
N PRO A 63 6.58 -10.46 -2.85
CA PRO A 63 6.74 -11.92 -2.75
C PRO A 63 7.89 -12.47 -3.61
N ASP A 64 8.29 -11.74 -4.64
CA ASP A 64 9.39 -12.10 -5.54
C ASP A 64 10.68 -11.34 -5.25
N HIS A 65 10.77 -10.64 -4.09
CA HIS A 65 12.01 -9.97 -3.69
C HIS A 65 13.15 -10.99 -3.57
N PRO A 66 14.36 -10.68 -4.08
CA PRO A 66 15.51 -11.59 -4.00
C PRO A 66 15.88 -11.92 -2.55
N GLU A 67 15.81 -10.96 -1.64
CA GLU A 67 16.03 -11.17 -0.22
C GLU A 67 14.78 -11.73 0.46
N GLN A 68 14.88 -12.93 1.04
CA GLN A 68 13.74 -13.59 1.69
C GLN A 68 13.11 -12.75 2.80
N ALA A 69 13.90 -12.01 3.57
CA ALA A 69 13.41 -11.15 4.65
C ALA A 69 12.46 -10.04 4.15
N ARG A 70 12.57 -9.64 2.88
CA ARG A 70 11.75 -8.58 2.27
C ARG A 70 10.52 -9.08 1.53
N ARG A 71 10.27 -10.38 1.55
CA ARG A 71 9.11 -10.97 0.86
C ARG A 71 7.79 -10.77 1.57
N ASP A 72 7.82 -10.40 2.86
CA ASP A 72 6.63 -10.18 3.68
C ASP A 72 6.67 -8.78 4.32
N ALA A 73 5.94 -7.84 3.73
CA ALA A 73 5.85 -6.47 4.21
C ALA A 73 5.29 -6.37 5.65
N PHE A 74 4.43 -7.32 6.06
CA PHE A 74 3.82 -7.29 7.39
C PHE A 74 4.81 -7.62 8.51
N ARG A 75 5.88 -8.34 8.21
CA ARG A 75 6.93 -8.70 9.17
C ARG A 75 8.00 -7.62 9.32
N ASN A 76 8.01 -6.63 8.43
CA ASN A 76 9.03 -5.59 8.40
C ASN A 76 8.55 -4.31 9.07
N ASP A 77 9.51 -3.51 9.54
CA ASP A 77 9.30 -2.19 10.13
C ASP A 77 9.50 -1.12 9.05
N TRP A 78 8.40 -0.63 8.48
CA TRP A 78 8.46 0.34 7.39
C TRP A 78 9.04 1.68 7.85
N ALA A 79 8.74 2.08 9.10
CA ALA A 79 9.25 3.32 9.65
C ALA A 79 10.78 3.30 9.72
N SER A 80 11.35 2.18 10.18
CA SER A 80 12.79 1.98 10.19
C SER A 80 13.37 1.89 8.78
N ASP A 81 12.77 1.06 7.92
CA ASP A 81 13.32 0.75 6.59
C ASP A 81 13.17 1.89 5.58
N SER A 82 12.29 2.85 5.85
CA SER A 82 12.18 4.07 5.04
C SER A 82 13.31 5.08 5.27
N ASN A 83 14.15 4.87 6.28
CA ASN A 83 15.30 5.74 6.59
C ASN A 83 14.95 7.25 6.63
N GLY A 84 13.79 7.58 7.21
CA GLY A 84 13.31 8.96 7.32
C GLY A 84 12.63 9.51 6.08
N GLY A 85 12.52 8.75 5.00
CA GLY A 85 11.70 9.10 3.83
C GLY A 85 10.25 8.64 3.97
N ALA A 86 9.43 8.93 2.98
CA ALA A 86 8.05 8.48 2.95
C ALA A 86 7.92 7.09 2.31
N VAL A 87 6.84 6.40 2.68
CA VAL A 87 6.47 5.09 2.17
C VAL A 87 5.36 5.24 1.14
N TRP A 88 5.52 4.64 -0.04
CA TRP A 88 4.45 4.45 -1.00
C TRP A 88 3.77 3.11 -0.78
N LEU A 89 2.45 3.09 -0.82
CA LEU A 89 1.66 1.87 -0.73
C LEU A 89 0.53 1.86 -1.75
N ASN A 90 0.62 0.99 -2.74
CA ASN A 90 -0.50 0.57 -3.59
C ASN A 90 -0.76 -0.92 -3.32
N PRO A 91 -1.60 -1.26 -2.33
CA PRO A 91 -1.78 -2.64 -1.92
C PRO A 91 -2.62 -3.45 -2.92
N PRO A 92 -2.61 -4.78 -2.87
CA PRO A 92 -3.61 -5.60 -3.56
C PRO A 92 -5.03 -5.23 -3.09
N TYR A 93 -5.97 -5.03 -4.03
CA TYR A 93 -7.32 -4.54 -3.75
C TYR A 93 -8.34 -5.63 -3.40
N GLY A 94 -7.88 -6.80 -3.04
CA GLY A 94 -8.71 -7.92 -2.64
C GLY A 94 -9.16 -7.88 -1.16
N ARG A 95 -9.45 -9.05 -0.62
CA ARG A 95 -9.94 -9.21 0.75
C ARG A 95 -8.97 -8.73 1.84
N THR A 96 -7.69 -8.66 1.51
CA THR A 96 -6.62 -8.27 2.45
C THR A 96 -6.37 -6.77 2.52
N ILE A 97 -7.07 -5.95 1.73
CA ILE A 97 -6.86 -4.49 1.71
C ILE A 97 -6.99 -3.87 3.11
N LYS A 98 -7.92 -4.34 3.92
CA LYS A 98 -8.11 -3.89 5.31
C LYS A 98 -6.85 -4.07 6.16
N ASP A 99 -6.14 -5.19 5.98
CA ASP A 99 -4.95 -5.51 6.76
C ASP A 99 -3.77 -4.61 6.32
N TRP A 100 -3.66 -4.33 5.01
CA TRP A 100 -2.69 -3.39 4.47
C TRP A 100 -2.89 -1.97 4.98
N VAL A 101 -4.13 -1.50 5.01
CA VAL A 101 -4.46 -0.15 5.49
C VAL A 101 -4.22 -0.03 6.99
N ALA A 102 -4.59 -1.05 7.77
CA ALA A 102 -4.30 -1.10 9.21
C ALA A 102 -2.78 -1.12 9.48
N LYS A 103 -2.00 -1.87 8.69
CA LYS A 103 -0.53 -1.86 8.78
C LYS A 103 0.05 -0.49 8.46
N ALA A 104 -0.43 0.17 7.41
CA ALA A 104 0.00 1.51 7.04
C ALA A 104 -0.23 2.52 8.16
N GLU A 105 -1.41 2.47 8.80
CA GLU A 105 -1.71 3.32 9.96
C GLU A 105 -0.79 3.01 11.14
N ALA A 106 -0.55 1.74 11.44
CA ALA A 106 0.36 1.35 12.53
C ALA A 106 1.79 1.86 12.29
N GLU A 107 2.27 1.82 11.05
CA GLU A 107 3.59 2.35 10.69
C GLU A 107 3.63 3.88 10.74
N SER A 108 2.57 4.56 10.31
CA SER A 108 2.51 6.03 10.40
C SER A 108 2.58 6.52 11.85
N LYS A 109 1.95 5.81 12.78
CA LYS A 109 2.00 6.09 14.22
C LYS A 109 3.40 5.93 14.83
N LYS A 110 4.33 5.29 14.14
CA LYS A 110 5.76 5.24 14.52
C LYS A 110 6.55 6.46 14.03
N GLY A 111 5.90 7.37 13.31
CA GLY A 111 6.49 8.63 12.85
C GLY A 111 6.94 8.65 11.39
N CYS A 112 6.61 7.64 10.56
CA CYS A 112 6.84 7.72 9.13
C CYS A 112 5.59 8.19 8.39
N THR A 113 5.79 8.91 7.27
CA THR A 113 4.68 9.25 6.37
C THR A 113 4.39 8.07 5.45
N VAL A 114 3.14 7.59 5.43
CA VAL A 114 2.69 6.57 4.49
C VAL A 114 1.65 7.17 3.56
N VAL A 115 1.87 7.07 2.26
CA VAL A 115 0.96 7.55 1.22
C VAL A 115 0.37 6.34 0.49
N LEU A 116 -0.94 6.19 0.59
CA LEU A 116 -1.67 5.04 0.05
C LEU A 116 -2.46 5.44 -1.19
N LEU A 117 -2.40 4.62 -2.24
CA LEU A 117 -3.36 4.64 -3.34
C LEU A 117 -4.34 3.49 -3.15
N VAL A 118 -5.63 3.81 -2.93
CA VAL A 118 -6.66 2.82 -2.64
C VAL A 118 -7.96 3.14 -3.39
N PRO A 119 -8.83 2.15 -3.65
CA PRO A 119 -10.17 2.44 -4.15
C PRO A 119 -10.99 3.19 -3.10
N SER A 120 -11.76 4.19 -3.53
CA SER A 120 -12.59 5.04 -2.65
C SER A 120 -13.84 4.28 -2.18
N ARG A 121 -13.64 3.21 -1.41
CA ARG A 121 -14.73 2.38 -0.85
C ARG A 121 -15.20 2.95 0.48
N THR A 122 -15.86 4.10 0.41
CA THR A 122 -16.25 4.92 1.55
C THR A 122 -17.32 4.30 2.46
N ASP A 123 -17.91 3.19 2.07
CA ASP A 123 -18.89 2.40 2.81
C ASP A 123 -18.28 1.26 3.63
N THR A 124 -16.98 1.02 3.50
CA THR A 124 -16.30 -0.10 4.17
C THR A 124 -15.84 0.24 5.58
N SER A 125 -15.76 -0.76 6.45
CA SER A 125 -15.26 -0.60 7.81
C SER A 125 -13.81 -0.09 7.84
N TRP A 126 -12.93 -0.65 7.00
CA TRP A 126 -11.53 -0.23 6.98
C TRP A 126 -11.35 1.24 6.56
N TRP A 127 -12.26 1.78 5.73
CA TRP A 127 -12.23 3.19 5.37
C TRP A 127 -12.51 4.07 6.58
N HIS A 128 -13.56 3.73 7.33
CA HIS A 128 -13.96 4.48 8.53
C HIS A 128 -13.01 4.29 9.71
N GLU A 129 -12.45 3.10 9.87
CA GLU A 129 -11.55 2.79 10.98
C GLU A 129 -10.13 3.39 10.79
N HIS A 130 -9.62 3.44 9.54
CA HIS A 130 -8.22 3.72 9.28
C HIS A 130 -7.94 4.87 8.31
N CYS A 131 -8.90 5.30 7.48
CA CYS A 131 -8.64 6.32 6.46
C CYS A 131 -9.25 7.68 6.80
N ILE A 132 -10.49 7.71 7.29
CA ILE A 132 -11.30 8.93 7.38
C ILE A 132 -10.70 10.03 8.27
N ALA A 133 -9.82 9.67 9.22
CA ALA A 133 -9.15 10.60 10.11
C ALA A 133 -7.91 11.29 9.49
N TYR A 134 -7.51 10.87 8.30
CA TYR A 134 -6.30 11.34 7.63
C TYR A 134 -6.63 12.26 6.45
N GLU A 135 -5.59 12.87 5.88
CA GLU A 135 -5.71 13.66 4.66
C GLU A 135 -6.06 12.77 3.47
N ILE A 136 -7.16 13.08 2.77
CA ILE A 136 -7.66 12.29 1.64
C ILE A 136 -7.78 13.20 0.41
N GLU A 137 -7.13 12.81 -0.69
CA GLU A 137 -7.35 13.37 -2.01
C GLU A 137 -8.18 12.40 -2.85
N PHE A 138 -9.41 12.77 -3.20
CA PHE A 138 -10.22 12.01 -4.15
C PHE A 138 -9.78 12.31 -5.58
N ILE A 139 -9.44 11.25 -6.31
CA ILE A 139 -8.92 11.41 -7.67
C ILE A 139 -10.07 11.63 -8.65
N ARG A 140 -10.01 12.76 -9.35
CA ARG A 140 -10.99 13.06 -10.41
C ARG A 140 -10.80 12.11 -11.59
N GLY A 141 -11.89 11.46 -11.99
CA GLY A 141 -11.89 10.47 -13.06
C GLY A 141 -11.43 9.09 -12.58
N ARG A 142 -11.24 8.19 -13.53
CA ARG A 142 -10.79 6.83 -13.27
C ARG A 142 -9.36 6.65 -13.70
N LEU A 143 -8.54 6.07 -12.83
CA LEU A 143 -7.15 5.75 -13.15
C LEU A 143 -7.10 4.62 -14.18
N LYS A 144 -6.08 4.69 -15.04
CA LYS A 144 -5.67 3.59 -15.92
C LYS A 144 -4.42 2.98 -15.32
N PHE A 145 -4.57 1.80 -14.74
CA PHE A 145 -3.46 1.10 -14.12
C PHE A 145 -2.68 0.27 -15.15
N GLY A 146 -1.35 0.28 -15.04
CA GLY A 146 -0.48 -0.48 -15.93
C GLY A 146 -0.76 -0.24 -17.41
N ASP A 147 -0.73 -1.31 -18.18
CA ASP A 147 -1.01 -1.31 -19.62
C ASP A 147 -2.50 -1.51 -19.96
N GLN A 148 -3.39 -1.33 -19.01
CA GLN A 148 -4.82 -1.54 -19.20
C GLN A 148 -5.39 -0.53 -20.19
N ARG A 149 -6.11 -1.05 -21.22
CA ARG A 149 -6.80 -0.21 -22.21
C ARG A 149 -7.96 0.58 -21.59
N ASN A 150 -8.61 -0.01 -20.59
CA ASN A 150 -9.77 0.55 -19.92
C ASN A 150 -9.39 1.18 -18.59
N SER A 151 -10.17 2.18 -18.20
CA SER A 151 -10.06 2.77 -16.85
C SER A 151 -10.52 1.77 -15.79
N ALA A 152 -10.03 1.93 -14.57
CA ALA A 152 -10.45 1.12 -13.42
C ALA A 152 -11.98 1.19 -13.22
N PRO A 153 -12.62 0.07 -12.84
CA PRO A 153 -14.06 0.04 -12.59
C PRO A 153 -14.50 0.74 -11.30
N PHE A 154 -13.57 1.30 -10.55
CA PHE A 154 -13.78 1.96 -9.26
C PHE A 154 -13.11 3.34 -9.22
N PRO A 155 -13.61 4.29 -8.41
CA PRO A 155 -12.92 5.52 -8.10
C PRO A 155 -11.72 5.25 -7.19
N SER A 156 -10.72 6.14 -7.24
CA SER A 156 -9.52 6.04 -6.42
C SER A 156 -9.35 7.24 -5.50
N ALA A 157 -8.67 7.03 -4.39
CA ALA A 157 -8.24 8.09 -3.50
C ALA A 157 -6.78 7.88 -3.09
N VAL A 158 -6.12 8.97 -2.77
CA VAL A 158 -4.83 8.97 -2.09
C VAL A 158 -5.05 9.36 -0.64
N VAL A 159 -4.56 8.55 0.29
CA VAL A 159 -4.63 8.81 1.73
C VAL A 159 -3.22 9.06 2.24
N VAL A 160 -3.02 10.16 2.96
CA VAL A 160 -1.73 10.52 3.54
C VAL A 160 -1.81 10.35 5.05
N MET A 161 -1.12 9.33 5.56
CA MET A 161 -1.04 9.01 6.99
C MET A 161 0.29 9.54 7.56
N ARG A 162 0.21 10.45 8.51
CA ARG A 162 1.36 11.06 9.19
C ARG A 162 0.98 11.65 10.55
#